data_12a13720ba9d1bc4cdb5cfcea275b101
#
_entry.id   12a13720ba9d1bc4cdb5cfcea275b101
#
_cell.length_a   1.000
_cell.length_b   1.000
_cell.length_c   1.000
_cell.angle_alpha   90.00
_cell.angle_beta   90.00
_cell.angle_gamma   90.00
#
_symmetry.space_group_name_H-M   'P 1'
#
loop_
_entity.id
_entity.type
_entity.pdbx_description
1 polymer ?
#
loop_
_entity_poly.entity_id
_entity_poly.type
_entity_poly.pdbx_seq_one_letter_code
_entity_poly.pdbx_strand_id
1 'polypeptide(L)'
;MVTRLPEITGNEINGLGATLARRPDHVFWAPDPNDIAFGEVQKWFYMCQPDSTEMAAERAKRQAVFDAALPDMNPVALAKTPIEWTNSLDQFVESGVCEMVGVTTLQSDWMFENHSTTFQKIIMVGVHHEYEEIKHAPEFRAGIEVVRQYGRAAAAAKKLTGWLMEQGWDAEALTGPMAGKVVMIPPALECGFGELGKHGSLINPEFGSSFRLAAILTN
;
A
#
# COMPACT_ATOMS: atom_id res chain seq x y z
N MET A 1 -17.35 -19.58 19.46
CA MET A 1 -18.16 -18.44 19.95
C MET A 1 -18.19 -17.44 18.80
N VAL A 2 -19.34 -17.11 18.23
CA VAL A 2 -19.42 -16.10 17.18
C VAL A 2 -19.25 -14.74 17.86
N THR A 3 -18.11 -14.09 17.64
CA THR A 3 -17.82 -12.77 18.19
C THR A 3 -18.64 -11.75 17.39
N ARG A 4 -19.52 -11.02 18.06
CA ARG A 4 -20.33 -9.99 17.42
C ARG A 4 -19.44 -8.82 16.98
N LEU A 5 -19.68 -8.32 15.77
CA LEU A 5 -19.05 -7.08 15.30
C LEU A 5 -19.40 -5.92 16.25
N PRO A 6 -18.42 -5.08 16.65
CA PRO A 6 -18.70 -3.89 17.46
C PRO A 6 -19.76 -2.98 16.83
N GLU A 7 -20.66 -2.46 17.66
CA GLU A 7 -21.68 -1.48 17.23
C GLU A 7 -21.02 -0.10 17.14
N ILE A 8 -20.52 0.22 15.95
CA ILE A 8 -19.93 1.52 15.64
C ILE A 8 -20.59 2.09 14.39
N THR A 9 -21.00 3.34 14.44
CA THR A 9 -21.45 4.06 13.24
C THR A 9 -20.32 4.90 12.68
N GLY A 10 -20.17 4.92 11.35
CA GLY A 10 -19.15 5.72 10.68
C GLY A 10 -19.54 7.17 10.44
N ASN A 11 -20.82 7.52 10.62
CA ASN A 11 -21.35 8.83 10.19
C ASN A 11 -20.75 10.01 10.95
N GLU A 12 -20.44 9.82 12.22
CA GLU A 12 -19.82 10.87 13.06
C GLU A 12 -18.29 10.96 12.88
N ILE A 13 -17.69 9.88 12.38
CA ILE A 13 -16.23 9.74 12.26
C ILE A 13 -15.75 10.15 10.88
N ASN A 14 -16.46 9.74 9.82
CA ASN A 14 -16.03 9.92 8.43
C ASN A 14 -16.22 11.35 7.88
N GLY A 15 -16.75 12.26 8.68
CA GLY A 15 -17.00 13.64 8.27
C GLY A 15 -18.15 13.81 7.28
N LEU A 16 -19.08 12.86 7.22
CA LEU A 16 -20.28 12.98 6.39
C LEU A 16 -21.06 14.27 6.75
N GLY A 17 -21.26 15.15 5.77
CA GLY A 17 -21.87 16.47 5.96
C GLY A 17 -20.88 17.55 6.41
N ALA A 18 -19.59 17.28 6.55
CA ALA A 18 -18.59 18.29 6.81
C ALA A 18 -18.50 19.28 5.65
N THR A 19 -18.45 20.58 5.99
CA THR A 19 -18.39 21.67 5.00
C THR A 19 -16.97 22.13 4.71
N LEU A 20 -16.01 21.75 5.53
CA LEU A 20 -14.59 22.07 5.38
C LEU A 20 -13.81 20.85 4.94
N ALA A 21 -13.00 21.03 3.89
CA ALA A 21 -12.03 20.02 3.50
C ALA A 21 -10.98 19.84 4.60
N ARG A 22 -10.64 18.60 4.91
CA ARG A 22 -9.57 18.25 5.85
C ARG A 22 -8.69 17.15 5.25
N ARG A 23 -7.47 17.04 5.75
CA ARG A 23 -6.59 15.95 5.39
C ARG A 23 -7.19 14.62 5.90
N PRO A 24 -6.89 13.50 5.20
CA PRO A 24 -7.34 12.18 5.65
C PRO A 24 -6.76 11.84 7.03
N ASP A 25 -7.52 11.07 7.82
CA ASP A 25 -7.10 10.57 9.11
C ASP A 25 -7.16 9.04 9.13
N HIS A 26 -6.32 8.41 9.96
CA HIS A 26 -6.37 6.97 10.18
C HIS A 26 -7.59 6.63 11.03
N VAL A 27 -8.49 5.83 10.49
CA VAL A 27 -9.71 5.44 11.19
C VAL A 27 -9.87 3.94 11.38
N PHE A 28 -9.21 3.11 10.55
CA PHE A 28 -9.36 1.64 10.57
C PHE A 28 -8.12 0.88 11.00
N TRP A 29 -6.95 1.24 10.51
CA TRP A 29 -5.74 0.45 10.69
C TRP A 29 -4.61 1.32 11.24
N ALA A 30 -4.12 0.96 12.42
CA ALA A 30 -2.97 1.59 13.06
C ALA A 30 -2.13 0.54 13.81
N PRO A 31 -0.85 0.84 14.11
CA PRO A 31 -0.03 -0.02 14.96
C PRO A 31 -0.66 -0.27 16.33
N ASP A 32 -1.20 0.75 16.98
CA ASP A 32 -2.04 0.61 18.17
C ASP A 32 -3.51 0.87 17.81
N PRO A 33 -4.38 -0.14 17.93
CA PRO A 33 -5.81 0.04 17.70
C PRO A 33 -6.50 1.05 18.63
N ASN A 34 -5.89 1.38 19.75
CA ASN A 34 -6.48 2.34 20.68
C ASN A 34 -6.35 3.80 20.19
N ASP A 35 -5.47 4.04 19.21
CA ASP A 35 -5.21 5.37 18.65
C ASP A 35 -6.18 5.76 17.54
N ILE A 36 -7.08 4.87 17.12
CA ILE A 36 -7.97 5.09 15.97
C ILE A 36 -9.44 4.84 16.29
N ALA A 37 -10.30 5.55 15.58
CA ALA A 37 -11.74 5.53 15.80
C ALA A 37 -12.38 4.14 15.69
N PHE A 38 -11.96 3.32 14.71
CA PHE A 38 -12.48 1.96 14.51
C PHE A 38 -11.54 0.87 15.07
N GLY A 39 -10.78 1.16 16.11
CA GLY A 39 -9.84 0.22 16.70
C GLY A 39 -10.46 -1.07 17.23
N GLU A 40 -11.68 -1.01 17.76
CA GLU A 40 -12.42 -2.21 18.18
C GLU A 40 -12.75 -3.14 16.98
N VAL A 41 -12.99 -2.56 15.79
CA VAL A 41 -13.17 -3.35 14.56
C VAL A 41 -11.86 -4.02 14.15
N GLN A 42 -10.73 -3.33 14.27
CA GLN A 42 -9.41 -3.90 14.02
C GLN A 42 -9.10 -5.06 14.98
N LYS A 43 -9.35 -4.89 16.28
CA LYS A 43 -9.17 -5.94 17.29
C LYS A 43 -10.05 -7.15 16.97
N TRP A 44 -11.32 -6.90 16.68
CA TRP A 44 -12.28 -7.97 16.31
C TRP A 44 -11.83 -8.72 15.06
N PHE A 45 -11.38 -8.01 14.03
CA PHE A 45 -10.89 -8.61 12.79
C PHE A 45 -9.75 -9.61 13.04
N TYR A 46 -8.75 -9.22 13.84
CA TYR A 46 -7.63 -10.11 14.15
C TYR A 46 -8.03 -11.27 15.06
N MET A 47 -8.94 -11.05 15.99
CA MET A 47 -9.44 -12.09 16.90
C MET A 47 -10.25 -13.16 16.16
N CYS A 48 -10.95 -12.79 15.09
CA CYS A 48 -11.77 -13.72 14.30
C CYS A 48 -10.96 -14.51 13.27
N GLN A 49 -9.67 -14.22 13.09
CA GLN A 49 -8.85 -14.97 12.15
C GLN A 49 -8.50 -16.33 12.71
N PRO A 50 -8.67 -17.42 11.91
CA PRO A 50 -8.31 -18.75 12.36
C PRO A 50 -6.78 -18.89 12.48
N ASP A 51 -6.34 -19.68 13.42
CA ASP A 51 -4.96 -20.13 13.50
C ASP A 51 -4.62 -21.00 12.29
N SER A 52 -3.54 -20.66 11.59
CA SER A 52 -3.06 -21.37 10.42
C SER A 52 -1.56 -21.23 10.30
N THR A 53 -0.88 -22.36 10.19
CA THR A 53 0.57 -22.41 9.94
C THR A 53 0.94 -21.76 8.60
N GLU A 54 0.09 -21.90 7.59
CA GLU A 54 0.32 -21.30 6.27
C GLU A 54 0.19 -19.78 6.31
N MET A 55 -0.84 -19.25 6.98
CA MET A 55 -1.00 -17.81 7.19
C MET A 55 0.16 -17.24 8.01
N ALA A 56 0.59 -17.94 9.05
CA ALA A 56 1.74 -17.54 9.86
C ALA A 56 3.03 -17.51 9.04
N ALA A 57 3.24 -18.48 8.15
CA ALA A 57 4.39 -18.52 7.25
C ALA A 57 4.39 -17.34 6.27
N GLU A 58 3.24 -16.98 5.65
CA GLU A 58 3.16 -15.81 4.76
C GLU A 58 3.37 -14.49 5.51
N ARG A 59 2.86 -14.39 6.74
CA ARG A 59 3.15 -13.22 7.61
C ARG A 59 4.63 -13.13 7.97
N ALA A 60 5.29 -14.24 8.27
CA ALA A 60 6.72 -14.27 8.56
C ALA A 60 7.56 -13.85 7.34
N LYS A 61 7.20 -14.32 6.14
CA LYS A 61 7.85 -13.88 4.88
C LYS A 61 7.70 -12.37 4.68
N ARG A 62 6.50 -11.84 4.88
CA ARG A 62 6.25 -10.39 4.80
C ARG A 62 7.06 -9.62 5.84
N GLN A 63 7.13 -10.11 7.08
CA GLN A 63 7.93 -9.48 8.13
C GLN A 63 9.42 -9.45 7.76
N ALA A 64 9.95 -10.55 7.22
CA ALA A 64 11.33 -10.59 6.73
C ALA A 64 11.61 -9.54 5.65
N VAL A 65 10.63 -9.25 4.78
CA VAL A 65 10.74 -8.15 3.82
C VAL A 65 10.82 -6.79 4.54
N PHE A 66 10.00 -6.57 5.55
CA PHE A 66 10.04 -5.32 6.32
C PHE A 66 11.37 -5.11 7.04
N ASP A 67 11.90 -6.17 7.62
CA ASP A 67 13.14 -6.15 8.40
C ASP A 67 14.41 -6.10 7.53
N ALA A 68 14.31 -6.44 6.24
CA ALA A 68 15.44 -6.42 5.34
C ALA A 68 16.03 -5.00 5.23
N ALA A 69 17.34 -4.89 5.44
CA ALA A 69 18.04 -3.62 5.31
C ALA A 69 18.01 -3.10 3.86
N LEU A 70 17.94 -1.79 3.73
CA LEU A 70 18.16 -1.12 2.44
C LEU A 70 19.69 -0.95 2.23
N PRO A 71 20.15 -0.85 0.97
CA PRO A 71 21.54 -0.55 0.68
C PRO A 71 21.92 0.86 1.16
N ASP A 72 23.21 1.11 1.31
CA ASP A 72 23.71 2.45 1.51
C ASP A 72 23.44 3.31 0.28
N MET A 73 23.10 4.57 0.50
CA MET A 73 22.87 5.51 -0.59
C MET A 73 24.19 5.86 -1.28
N ASN A 74 24.20 5.78 -2.61
CA ASN A 74 25.34 6.26 -3.39
C ASN A 74 25.50 7.78 -3.16
N PRO A 75 26.69 8.27 -2.81
CA PRO A 75 26.90 9.69 -2.56
C PRO A 75 26.78 10.57 -3.82
N VAL A 76 26.77 9.97 -5.00
CA VAL A 76 26.64 10.65 -6.28
C VAL A 76 25.33 10.29 -6.94
N ALA A 77 24.44 11.27 -7.06
CA ALA A 77 23.17 11.09 -7.75
C ALA A 77 23.34 10.99 -9.26
N LEU A 78 22.82 9.91 -9.84
CA LEU A 78 22.83 9.71 -11.28
C LEU A 78 21.72 10.56 -11.92
N ALA A 79 22.13 11.48 -12.80
CA ALA A 79 21.19 12.25 -13.60
C ALA A 79 20.71 11.43 -14.80
N LYS A 80 19.39 11.33 -14.97
CA LYS A 80 18.74 10.70 -16.13
C LYS A 80 17.69 11.66 -16.67
N THR A 81 17.41 11.57 -17.94
CA THR A 81 16.24 12.23 -18.55
C THR A 81 14.95 11.56 -18.08
N PRO A 82 13.78 12.24 -18.15
CA PRO A 82 12.50 11.63 -17.78
C PRO A 82 12.21 10.29 -18.51
N ILE A 83 12.55 10.21 -19.78
CA ILE A 83 12.37 8.97 -20.56
C ILE A 83 13.26 7.83 -20.09
N GLU A 84 14.51 8.12 -19.70
CA GLU A 84 15.41 7.10 -19.16
C GLU A 84 14.95 6.61 -17.79
N TRP A 85 14.36 7.48 -16.96
CA TRP A 85 13.74 7.08 -15.71
C TRP A 85 12.52 6.18 -15.96
N THR A 86 11.63 6.58 -16.88
CA THR A 86 10.46 5.76 -17.26
C THR A 86 10.90 4.37 -17.74
N ASN A 87 11.82 4.31 -18.69
CA ASN A 87 12.34 3.03 -19.21
C ASN A 87 12.98 2.17 -18.10
N SER A 88 13.65 2.80 -17.13
CA SER A 88 14.22 2.07 -15.99
C SER A 88 13.15 1.49 -15.07
N LEU A 89 12.05 2.21 -14.87
CA LEU A 89 10.92 1.73 -14.07
C LEU A 89 10.15 0.61 -14.79
N ASP A 90 9.96 0.72 -16.10
CA ASP A 90 9.30 -0.31 -16.91
C ASP A 90 10.01 -1.66 -16.81
N GLN A 91 11.33 -1.68 -16.64
CA GLN A 91 12.10 -2.90 -16.41
C GLN A 91 11.67 -3.67 -15.14
N PHE A 92 11.10 -2.99 -14.12
CA PHE A 92 10.57 -3.68 -12.95
C PHE A 92 9.28 -4.43 -13.28
N VAL A 93 8.46 -3.91 -14.18
CA VAL A 93 7.27 -4.59 -14.70
C VAL A 93 7.70 -5.77 -15.60
N GLU A 94 8.58 -5.54 -16.56
CA GLU A 94 9.09 -6.57 -17.46
C GLU A 94 9.77 -7.74 -16.74
N SER A 95 10.44 -7.46 -15.62
CA SER A 95 11.06 -8.48 -14.77
C SER A 95 10.10 -9.17 -13.79
N GLY A 96 8.82 -8.82 -13.79
CA GLY A 96 7.80 -9.43 -12.93
C GLY A 96 7.90 -9.04 -11.45
N VAL A 97 8.57 -7.96 -11.13
CA VAL A 97 8.65 -7.43 -9.75
C VAL A 97 7.29 -6.87 -9.31
N CYS A 98 6.61 -6.19 -10.21
CA CYS A 98 5.23 -5.71 -10.06
C CYS A 98 4.53 -5.75 -11.44
N GLU A 99 3.22 -5.60 -11.47
CA GLU A 99 2.45 -5.52 -12.71
C GLU A 99 2.23 -4.08 -13.17
N MET A 100 2.27 -3.15 -12.24
CA MET A 100 2.06 -1.72 -12.54
C MET A 100 3.12 -0.89 -11.83
N VAL A 101 3.64 0.11 -12.52
CA VAL A 101 4.48 1.16 -11.96
C VAL A 101 4.09 2.50 -12.57
N GLY A 102 4.11 3.55 -11.77
CA GLY A 102 3.82 4.90 -12.26
C GLY A 102 4.38 5.95 -11.31
N VAL A 103 4.62 7.14 -11.81
CA VAL A 103 5.19 8.25 -11.04
C VAL A 103 4.31 9.48 -11.16
N THR A 104 4.08 10.15 -10.04
CA THR A 104 3.41 11.45 -10.04
C THR A 104 4.03 12.39 -9.01
N THR A 105 3.60 13.65 -9.03
CA THR A 105 3.98 14.63 -8.01
C THR A 105 3.15 14.39 -6.76
N LEU A 106 3.82 14.25 -5.61
CA LEU A 106 3.14 14.07 -4.33
C LEU A 106 2.34 15.35 -3.97
N GLN A 107 1.07 15.17 -3.66
CA GLN A 107 0.21 16.25 -3.18
C GLN A 107 0.09 16.20 -1.67
N SER A 108 0.15 17.36 -1.01
CA SER A 108 0.02 17.45 0.46
C SER A 108 -1.30 16.89 0.98
N ASP A 109 -2.38 17.05 0.20
CA ASP A 109 -3.73 16.59 0.58
C ASP A 109 -3.91 15.08 0.56
N TRP A 110 -2.96 14.34 -0.02
CA TRP A 110 -2.92 12.88 0.03
C TRP A 110 -2.26 12.35 1.30
N MET A 111 -1.54 13.20 2.02
CA MET A 111 -0.89 12.80 3.27
C MET A 111 -1.90 12.71 4.40
N PHE A 112 -1.81 11.66 5.19
CA PHE A 112 -2.58 11.57 6.43
C PHE A 112 -2.26 12.73 7.38
N GLU A 113 -3.24 13.11 8.19
CA GLU A 113 -3.06 14.12 9.23
C GLU A 113 -1.87 13.77 10.13
N ASN A 114 -1.14 14.77 10.58
CA ASN A 114 0.07 14.61 11.40
C ASN A 114 1.29 13.96 10.69
N HIS A 115 1.20 13.71 9.39
CA HIS A 115 2.35 13.28 8.60
C HIS A 115 2.83 14.41 7.67
N SER A 116 4.16 14.45 7.48
CA SER A 116 4.82 15.35 6.54
C SER A 116 6.05 14.66 5.93
N THR A 117 6.49 15.18 4.80
CA THR A 117 7.71 14.72 4.14
C THR A 117 8.33 15.86 3.33
N THR A 118 9.60 15.76 3.03
CA THR A 118 10.31 16.66 2.11
C THR A 118 10.33 16.12 0.68
N PHE A 119 9.94 14.88 0.47
CA PHE A 119 9.85 14.28 -0.86
C PHE A 119 8.75 14.93 -1.70
N GLN A 120 9.01 15.07 -2.98
CA GLN A 120 8.10 15.73 -3.93
C GLN A 120 7.45 14.77 -4.92
N LYS A 121 7.99 13.57 -5.05
CA LYS A 121 7.49 12.55 -5.96
C LYS A 121 7.01 11.33 -5.19
N ILE A 122 6.06 10.64 -5.80
CA ILE A 122 5.61 9.33 -5.35
C ILE A 122 5.62 8.37 -6.53
N ILE A 123 6.29 7.25 -6.36
CA ILE A 123 6.24 6.13 -7.30
C ILE A 123 5.23 5.14 -6.75
N MET A 124 4.21 4.84 -7.53
CA MET A 124 3.21 3.83 -7.20
C MET A 124 3.60 2.50 -7.81
N VAL A 125 3.39 1.42 -7.07
CA VAL A 125 3.49 0.05 -7.59
C VAL A 125 2.20 -0.71 -7.30
N GLY A 126 1.80 -1.56 -8.24
CA GLY A 126 0.66 -2.44 -8.09
C GLY A 126 1.03 -3.89 -8.38
N VAL A 127 0.51 -4.79 -7.55
CA VAL A 127 0.63 -6.25 -7.73
C VAL A 127 -0.75 -6.89 -7.69
N HIS A 128 -1.05 -7.76 -8.66
CA HIS A 128 -2.36 -8.41 -8.73
C HIS A 128 -2.46 -9.58 -7.74
N HIS A 129 -3.70 -9.95 -7.39
CA HIS A 129 -3.97 -11.24 -6.75
C HIS A 129 -4.08 -12.34 -7.79
N GLU A 130 -3.62 -13.53 -7.44
CA GLU A 130 -3.86 -14.72 -8.25
C GLU A 130 -5.35 -15.05 -8.25
N TYR A 131 -5.98 -14.98 -9.45
CA TYR A 131 -7.41 -15.19 -9.58
C TYR A 131 -7.86 -16.55 -9.03
N GLU A 132 -7.08 -17.61 -9.30
CA GLU A 132 -7.38 -18.97 -8.85
C GLU A 132 -7.37 -19.13 -7.33
N GLU A 133 -6.73 -18.22 -6.62
CA GLU A 133 -6.72 -18.16 -5.16
C GLU A 133 -7.82 -17.23 -4.61
N ILE A 134 -7.92 -16.02 -5.16
CA ILE A 134 -8.86 -15.01 -4.62
C ILE A 134 -10.32 -15.32 -4.92
N LYS A 135 -10.63 -16.07 -5.98
CA LYS A 135 -12.00 -16.49 -6.33
C LYS A 135 -12.67 -17.35 -5.25
N HIS A 136 -11.89 -17.90 -4.33
CA HIS A 136 -12.38 -18.68 -3.20
C HIS A 136 -12.88 -17.81 -2.01
N ALA A 137 -12.91 -16.49 -2.16
CA ALA A 137 -13.50 -15.64 -1.12
C ALA A 137 -14.97 -16.03 -0.85
N PRO A 138 -15.40 -16.14 0.42
CA PRO A 138 -14.72 -15.72 1.66
C PRO A 138 -13.90 -16.84 2.34
N GLU A 139 -13.49 -17.88 1.64
CA GLU A 139 -12.69 -18.96 2.21
C GLU A 139 -11.32 -18.47 2.68
N PHE A 140 -10.75 -19.18 3.65
CA PHE A 140 -9.46 -18.83 4.24
C PHE A 140 -8.31 -18.80 3.23
N ARG A 141 -8.36 -19.62 2.20
CA ARG A 141 -7.42 -19.65 1.07
C ARG A 141 -7.26 -18.26 0.41
N ALA A 142 -8.36 -17.56 0.16
CA ALA A 142 -8.31 -16.21 -0.36
C ALA A 142 -7.64 -15.22 0.62
N GLY A 143 -7.82 -15.41 1.93
CA GLY A 143 -7.14 -14.62 2.95
C GLY A 143 -5.62 -14.80 2.94
N ILE A 144 -5.14 -16.02 2.70
CA ILE A 144 -3.71 -16.31 2.55
C ILE A 144 -3.14 -15.58 1.33
N GLU A 145 -3.85 -15.62 0.21
CA GLU A 145 -3.47 -14.89 -1.00
C GLU A 145 -3.34 -13.39 -0.75
N VAL A 146 -4.29 -12.80 -0.04
CA VAL A 146 -4.23 -11.39 0.36
C VAL A 146 -2.94 -11.07 1.12
N VAL A 147 -2.57 -11.89 2.09
CA VAL A 147 -1.33 -11.68 2.88
C VAL A 147 -0.09 -11.85 2.01
N ARG A 148 -0.08 -12.83 1.11
CA ARG A 148 1.00 -13.06 0.15
C ARG A 148 1.25 -11.84 -0.72
N GLN A 149 0.19 -11.25 -1.29
CA GLN A 149 0.33 -10.09 -2.17
C GLN A 149 0.68 -8.80 -1.41
N TYR A 150 0.31 -8.67 -0.14
CA TYR A 150 0.89 -7.61 0.71
C TYR A 150 2.41 -7.77 0.86
N GLY A 151 2.90 -8.99 1.03
CA GLY A 151 4.33 -9.28 1.08
C GLY A 151 5.04 -8.94 -0.24
N ARG A 152 4.41 -9.30 -1.37
CA ARG A 152 4.93 -9.03 -2.71
C ARG A 152 4.98 -7.53 -3.02
N ALA A 153 3.92 -6.78 -2.71
CA ALA A 153 3.90 -5.33 -2.89
C ALA A 153 4.97 -4.63 -2.04
N ALA A 154 5.14 -5.06 -0.79
CA ALA A 154 6.20 -4.55 0.08
C ALA A 154 7.60 -4.85 -0.47
N ALA A 155 7.83 -6.05 -0.99
CA ALA A 155 9.10 -6.44 -1.61
C ALA A 155 9.41 -5.59 -2.85
N ALA A 156 8.41 -5.34 -3.70
CA ALA A 156 8.54 -4.47 -4.85
C ALA A 156 8.93 -3.04 -4.43
N ALA A 157 8.22 -2.47 -3.45
CA ALA A 157 8.54 -1.13 -2.95
C ALA A 157 9.96 -1.05 -2.39
N LYS A 158 10.38 -2.01 -1.56
CA LYS A 158 11.75 -2.02 -1.02
C LYS A 158 12.81 -2.21 -2.08
N LYS A 159 12.55 -3.04 -3.09
CA LYS A 159 13.47 -3.25 -4.21
C LYS A 159 13.66 -1.97 -5.03
N LEU A 160 12.58 -1.26 -5.34
CA LEU A 160 12.66 0.03 -6.03
C LEU A 160 13.35 1.09 -5.16
N THR A 161 13.05 1.14 -3.88
CA THR A 161 13.72 2.05 -2.93
C THR A 161 15.23 1.81 -2.91
N GLY A 162 15.67 0.56 -2.76
CA GLY A 162 17.08 0.20 -2.77
C GLY A 162 17.74 0.58 -4.10
N TRP A 163 17.08 0.31 -5.21
CA TRP A 163 17.59 0.70 -6.53
C TRP A 163 17.74 2.22 -6.68
N LEU A 164 16.80 3.03 -6.18
CA LEU A 164 16.92 4.50 -6.18
C LEU A 164 18.10 4.96 -5.33
N MET A 165 18.30 4.37 -4.15
CA MET A 165 19.43 4.69 -3.27
C MET A 165 20.77 4.33 -3.92
N GLU A 166 20.86 3.22 -4.63
CA GLU A 166 22.04 2.85 -5.43
C GLU A 166 22.29 3.83 -6.59
N GLN A 167 21.25 4.50 -7.11
CA GLN A 167 21.36 5.60 -8.07
C GLN A 167 21.67 6.96 -7.42
N GLY A 168 21.81 7.01 -6.09
CA GLY A 168 22.12 8.23 -5.34
C GLY A 168 20.92 9.13 -5.03
N TRP A 169 19.71 8.58 -5.11
CA TRP A 169 18.49 9.30 -4.77
C TRP A 169 17.92 8.80 -3.45
N ASP A 170 17.65 9.73 -2.53
CA ASP A 170 16.99 9.40 -1.28
C ASP A 170 15.55 8.93 -1.54
N ALA A 171 15.14 7.87 -0.85
CA ALA A 171 13.84 7.27 -1.06
C ALA A 171 13.32 6.56 0.20
N GLU A 172 12.00 6.58 0.37
CA GLU A 172 11.31 5.93 1.48
C GLU A 172 10.23 4.97 0.96
N ALA A 173 10.35 3.68 1.30
CA ALA A 173 9.35 2.68 0.96
C ALA A 173 8.11 2.79 1.85
N LEU A 174 6.94 2.90 1.25
CA LEU A 174 5.64 2.77 1.92
C LEU A 174 5.08 1.37 1.64
N THR A 175 5.39 0.43 2.53
CA THR A 175 5.27 -1.01 2.27
C THR A 175 3.94 -1.64 2.68
N GLY A 176 3.02 -0.89 3.24
CA GLY A 176 1.80 -1.56 3.64
C GLY A 176 0.75 -0.69 4.30
N PRO A 177 -0.44 -1.28 4.51
CA PRO A 177 -1.64 -0.52 4.80
C PRO A 177 -1.66 0.18 6.16
N MET A 178 -0.85 -0.27 7.12
CA MET A 178 -0.91 0.25 8.49
C MET A 178 0.19 1.26 8.83
N ALA A 179 1.13 1.48 7.96
CA ALA A 179 2.29 2.32 8.21
C ALA A 179 2.44 3.45 7.18
N GLY A 180 1.45 3.60 6.30
CA GLY A 180 1.52 4.57 5.22
C GLY A 180 1.29 5.99 5.72
N LYS A 181 2.12 6.93 5.26
CA LYS A 181 1.94 8.37 5.46
C LYS A 181 0.94 8.96 4.46
N VAL A 182 0.56 8.20 3.43
CA VAL A 182 -0.18 8.67 2.24
C VAL A 182 -1.36 7.75 1.95
N VAL A 183 -2.50 8.33 1.61
CA VAL A 183 -3.62 7.61 1.00
C VAL A 183 -3.22 7.24 -0.42
N MET A 184 -3.11 5.95 -0.71
CA MET A 184 -2.53 5.46 -1.97
C MET A 184 -3.48 5.53 -3.18
N ILE A 185 -4.79 5.69 -2.96
CA ILE A 185 -5.77 5.70 -4.06
C ILE A 185 -5.59 6.94 -4.98
N PRO A 186 -5.49 8.19 -4.47
CA PRO A 186 -5.32 9.34 -5.33
C PRO A 186 -4.07 9.29 -6.23
N PRO A 187 -2.85 9.02 -5.71
CA PRO A 187 -1.68 8.91 -6.60
C PRO A 187 -1.75 7.71 -7.57
N ALA A 188 -2.42 6.62 -7.21
CA ALA A 188 -2.62 5.51 -8.13
C ALA A 188 -3.58 5.88 -9.28
N LEU A 189 -4.59 6.72 -9.03
CA LEU A 189 -5.45 7.30 -10.08
C LEU A 189 -4.63 8.19 -11.02
N GLU A 190 -3.82 9.09 -10.47
CA GLU A 190 -2.93 9.96 -11.26
C GLU A 190 -1.93 9.15 -12.11
N CYS A 191 -1.48 8.01 -11.61
CA CYS A 191 -0.63 7.07 -12.36
C CYS A 191 -1.38 6.22 -13.40
N GLY A 192 -2.70 6.37 -13.52
CA GLY A 192 -3.50 5.62 -14.48
C GLY A 192 -3.74 4.16 -14.13
N PHE A 193 -3.66 3.78 -12.85
CA PHE A 193 -3.85 2.38 -12.42
C PHE A 193 -5.31 1.91 -12.49
N GLY A 194 -6.23 2.78 -12.81
CA GLY A 194 -7.64 2.47 -12.97
C GLY A 194 -8.54 3.64 -12.63
N GLU A 195 -9.80 3.36 -12.38
CA GLU A 195 -10.83 4.32 -12.04
C GLU A 195 -11.37 4.09 -10.63
N LEU A 196 -11.89 5.13 -9.98
CA LEU A 196 -12.50 5.01 -8.66
C LEU A 196 -13.87 4.37 -8.76
N GLY A 197 -14.02 3.18 -8.19
CA GLY A 197 -15.31 2.51 -8.09
C GLY A 197 -16.24 3.14 -7.04
N LYS A 198 -17.54 2.95 -7.18
CA LYS A 198 -18.54 3.42 -6.20
C LYS A 198 -18.32 2.88 -4.79
N HIS A 199 -17.61 1.79 -4.65
CA HIS A 199 -17.24 1.18 -3.35
C HIS A 199 -15.98 1.80 -2.72
N GLY A 200 -15.38 2.84 -3.34
CA GLY A 200 -14.22 3.54 -2.82
C GLY A 200 -12.87 2.87 -3.11
N SER A 201 -12.84 1.75 -3.86
CA SER A 201 -11.61 1.10 -4.31
C SER A 201 -11.35 1.37 -5.80
N LEU A 202 -10.09 1.22 -6.22
CA LEU A 202 -9.72 1.28 -7.64
C LEU A 202 -10.27 0.07 -8.40
N ILE A 203 -10.63 0.31 -9.66
CA ILE A 203 -11.00 -0.73 -10.64
C ILE A 203 -10.02 -0.59 -11.81
N ASN A 204 -9.15 -1.57 -11.96
CA ASN A 204 -8.21 -1.68 -13.07
C ASN A 204 -8.89 -2.46 -14.22
N PRO A 205 -8.65 -2.13 -15.50
CA PRO A 205 -9.29 -2.81 -16.62
C PRO A 205 -8.86 -4.30 -16.77
N GLU A 206 -7.69 -4.67 -16.28
CA GLU A 206 -7.15 -6.03 -16.35
C GLU A 206 -7.42 -6.84 -15.07
N PHE A 207 -7.20 -6.24 -13.91
CA PHE A 207 -7.26 -6.93 -12.61
C PHE A 207 -8.54 -6.66 -11.81
N GLY A 208 -9.46 -5.83 -12.33
CA GLY A 208 -10.62 -5.37 -11.57
C GLY A 208 -10.18 -4.62 -10.31
N SER A 209 -10.79 -4.93 -9.17
CA SER A 209 -10.37 -4.39 -7.86
C SER A 209 -9.42 -5.34 -7.10
N SER A 210 -8.89 -6.36 -7.79
CA SER A 210 -8.17 -7.47 -7.17
C SER A 210 -6.65 -7.30 -7.27
N PHE A 211 -6.11 -6.23 -6.68
CA PHE A 211 -4.68 -5.95 -6.61
C PHE A 211 -4.30 -5.18 -5.34
N ARG A 212 -3.00 -5.10 -5.06
CA ARG A 212 -2.44 -4.37 -3.92
C ARG A 212 -1.54 -3.25 -4.40
N LEU A 213 -1.54 -2.18 -3.61
CA LEU A 213 -0.70 -1.02 -3.83
C LEU A 213 0.43 -0.98 -2.79
N ALA A 214 1.57 -0.50 -3.22
CA ALA A 214 2.63 0.05 -2.39
C ALA A 214 3.17 1.31 -3.06
N ALA A 215 4.00 2.07 -2.36
CA ALA A 215 4.55 3.29 -2.92
C ALA A 215 5.97 3.55 -2.43
N ILE A 216 6.67 4.43 -3.14
CA ILE A 216 7.98 4.95 -2.76
C ILE A 216 7.91 6.47 -2.84
N LEU A 217 8.34 7.14 -1.77
CA LEU A 217 8.55 8.59 -1.78
C LEU A 217 10.00 8.88 -2.19
N THR A 218 10.20 9.87 -3.05
CA THR A 218 11.54 10.29 -3.53
C THR A 218 11.49 11.73 -4.07
N ASN A 219 12.61 12.24 -4.58
CA ASN A 219 12.74 13.55 -5.22
C ASN A 219 13.08 13.45 -6.70
#